data_556c110cbb8933fec73ba5ed9ee15b02
#
_entry.id   556c110cbb8933fec73ba5ed9ee15b02
#
_cell.length_a   1.000
_cell.length_b   1.000
_cell.length_c   1.000
_cell.angle_alpha   90.00
_cell.angle_beta   90.00
_cell.angle_gamma   90.00
#
_symmetry.space_group_name_H-M   'P 1'
#
loop_
_entity.id
_entity.type
_entity.pdbx_description
1 polymer ?
#
loop_
_entity_poly.entity_id
_entity_poly.type
_entity_poly.pdbx_seq_one_letter_code
_entity_poly.pdbx_strand_id
1 'polypeptide(L)'
;MSNVLEMLKEAVRILEEKEGKEKTVEVSSLSPGEVFKDKDGESYIVLEHKQTGETAVLKKVILECMQFGGNNDWRDSHIRKELNSAYLEALEEKFGEENIHPHTVDLLSLDGLDDYGECRDKVSILTAGEYKKYRKAI
;
A
#
# COMPACT_ATOMS: atom_id res chain seq x y z
N MET A 1 -43.09 4.73 -22.27
CA MET A 1 -42.08 5.81 -22.33
C MET A 1 -41.49 6.12 -20.96
N SER A 2 -42.30 6.38 -19.97
CA SER A 2 -41.81 6.61 -18.59
C SER A 2 -41.02 5.44 -18.00
N ASN A 3 -41.41 4.20 -18.32
CA ASN A 3 -40.75 3.01 -17.81
C ASN A 3 -39.29 2.83 -18.29
N VAL A 4 -39.03 3.22 -19.55
CA VAL A 4 -37.68 3.12 -20.13
C VAL A 4 -36.75 4.13 -19.46
N LEU A 5 -37.22 5.37 -19.23
CA LEU A 5 -36.45 6.39 -18.57
C LEU A 5 -36.15 6.01 -17.12
N GLU A 6 -37.10 5.44 -16.40
CA GLU A 6 -36.90 4.97 -15.04
C GLU A 6 -35.92 3.81 -14.96
N MET A 7 -35.95 2.88 -15.92
CA MET A 7 -34.98 1.80 -16.01
C MET A 7 -33.57 2.32 -16.26
N LEU A 8 -33.40 3.32 -17.11
CA LEU A 8 -32.09 3.96 -17.36
C LEU A 8 -31.56 4.66 -16.12
N LYS A 9 -32.40 5.38 -15.40
CA LYS A 9 -32.04 6.04 -14.15
C LYS A 9 -31.62 5.02 -13.09
N GLU A 10 -32.31 3.92 -12.99
CA GLU A 10 -31.99 2.85 -12.06
C GLU A 10 -30.66 2.19 -12.40
N ALA A 11 -30.39 1.94 -13.68
CA ALA A 11 -29.11 1.39 -14.12
C ALA A 11 -27.93 2.31 -13.81
N VAL A 12 -28.08 3.62 -14.04
CA VAL A 12 -27.06 4.63 -13.70
C VAL A 12 -26.82 4.65 -12.21
N ARG A 13 -27.87 4.63 -11.40
CA ARG A 13 -27.75 4.62 -9.93
C ARG A 13 -27.01 3.38 -9.43
N ILE A 14 -27.31 2.19 -9.96
CA ILE A 14 -26.62 0.95 -9.62
C ILE A 14 -25.14 1.02 -9.96
N LEU A 15 -24.78 1.57 -11.11
CA LEU A 15 -23.38 1.75 -11.51
C LEU A 15 -22.66 2.73 -10.59
N GLU A 16 -23.29 3.84 -10.21
CA GLU A 16 -22.73 4.81 -9.27
C GLU A 16 -22.51 4.20 -7.88
N GLU A 17 -23.48 3.44 -7.39
CA GLU A 17 -23.36 2.73 -6.11
C GLU A 17 -22.22 1.71 -6.15
N LYS A 18 -22.09 0.98 -7.25
CA LYS A 18 -21.03 -0.01 -7.43
C LYS A 18 -19.65 0.65 -7.47
N GLU A 19 -19.50 1.76 -8.19
CA GLU A 19 -18.27 2.55 -8.18
C GLU A 19 -17.98 3.12 -6.80
N GLY A 20 -18.98 3.61 -6.10
CA GLY A 20 -18.87 4.09 -4.73
C GLY A 20 -18.41 3.00 -3.77
N LYS A 21 -18.93 1.79 -3.91
CA LYS A 21 -18.51 0.63 -3.11
C LYS A 21 -17.06 0.23 -3.40
N GLU A 22 -16.61 0.29 -4.66
CA GLU A 22 -15.22 0.03 -5.03
C GLU A 22 -14.29 1.08 -4.40
N LYS A 23 -14.70 2.35 -4.33
CA LYS A 23 -13.94 3.43 -3.70
C LYS A 23 -13.88 3.33 -2.17
N THR A 24 -14.86 2.64 -1.56
CA THR A 24 -15.00 2.55 -0.10
C THR A 24 -14.72 1.16 0.45
N VAL A 25 -14.05 0.32 -0.33
CA VAL A 25 -13.65 -1.03 0.12
C VAL A 25 -12.79 -0.91 1.37
N GLU A 26 -13.22 -1.60 2.44
CA GLU A 26 -12.41 -1.70 3.63
C GLU A 26 -11.29 -2.72 3.41
N VAL A 27 -10.06 -2.27 3.46
CA VAL A 27 -8.88 -3.10 3.26
C VAL A 27 -8.84 -4.25 4.27
N SER A 28 -9.32 -4.02 5.48
CA SER A 28 -9.40 -5.04 6.52
C SER A 28 -10.29 -6.23 6.18
N SER A 29 -11.21 -6.09 5.22
CA SER A 29 -12.09 -7.17 4.78
C SER A 29 -11.49 -8.06 3.69
N LEU A 30 -10.36 -7.65 3.12
CA LEU A 30 -9.69 -8.37 2.03
C LEU A 30 -8.73 -9.43 2.59
N SER A 31 -8.64 -10.56 1.92
CA SER A 31 -7.71 -11.63 2.30
C SER A 31 -6.30 -11.34 1.75
N PRO A 32 -5.23 -11.85 2.40
CA PRO A 32 -3.89 -11.76 1.85
C PRO A 32 -3.83 -12.29 0.41
N GLY A 33 -3.16 -11.54 -0.46
CA GLY A 33 -3.10 -11.83 -1.90
C GLY A 33 -4.15 -11.11 -2.73
N GLU A 34 -5.21 -10.60 -2.14
CA GLU A 34 -6.20 -9.81 -2.85
C GLU A 34 -5.66 -8.42 -3.18
N VAL A 35 -6.14 -7.87 -4.29
CA VAL A 35 -5.71 -6.58 -4.81
C VAL A 35 -6.84 -5.57 -4.67
N PHE A 36 -6.50 -4.36 -4.25
CA PHE A 36 -7.43 -3.23 -4.26
C PHE A 36 -6.80 -2.04 -4.99
N LYS A 37 -7.62 -1.10 -5.40
CA LYS A 37 -7.18 0.11 -6.11
C LYS A 37 -7.51 1.36 -5.30
N ASP A 38 -6.65 2.37 -5.43
CA ASP A 38 -6.96 3.69 -4.90
C ASP A 38 -7.81 4.49 -5.90
N LYS A 39 -8.13 5.74 -5.53
CA LYS A 39 -8.95 6.62 -6.38
C LYS A 39 -8.34 6.95 -7.74
N ASP A 40 -7.02 6.81 -7.86
CA ASP A 40 -6.27 7.07 -9.09
C ASP A 40 -6.03 5.81 -9.93
N GLY A 41 -6.54 4.67 -9.47
CA GLY A 41 -6.40 3.39 -10.19
C GLY A 41 -5.11 2.64 -9.90
N GLU A 42 -4.29 3.11 -8.96
CA GLU A 42 -3.08 2.41 -8.54
C GLU A 42 -3.45 1.18 -7.71
N SER A 43 -2.80 0.05 -8.00
CA SER A 43 -3.12 -1.24 -7.38
C SER A 43 -2.18 -1.58 -6.24
N TYR A 44 -2.73 -2.20 -5.20
CA TYR A 44 -2.02 -2.64 -4.00
C TYR A 44 -2.42 -4.07 -3.67
N ILE A 45 -1.46 -4.84 -3.16
CA ILE A 45 -1.69 -6.24 -2.74
C ILE A 45 -1.72 -6.28 -1.22
N VAL A 46 -2.74 -6.92 -0.65
CA VAL A 46 -2.81 -7.15 0.79
C VAL A 46 -1.80 -8.25 1.16
N LEU A 47 -0.91 -7.95 2.10
CA LEU A 47 0.10 -8.89 2.56
C LEU A 47 -0.30 -9.61 3.85
N GLU A 48 -0.75 -8.85 4.84
CA GLU A 48 -1.03 -9.38 6.18
C GLU A 48 -1.95 -8.45 6.95
N HIS A 49 -2.84 -9.01 7.75
CA HIS A 49 -3.58 -8.27 8.77
C HIS A 49 -2.90 -8.50 10.10
N LYS A 50 -2.37 -7.43 10.70
CA LYS A 50 -1.67 -7.50 11.97
C LYS A 50 -2.65 -7.54 13.14
N GLN A 51 -2.23 -8.11 14.26
CA GLN A 51 -3.04 -8.18 15.47
C GLN A 51 -3.44 -6.80 16.01
N THR A 52 -2.65 -5.78 15.69
CA THR A 52 -2.92 -4.38 16.06
C THR A 52 -4.07 -3.76 15.30
N GLY A 53 -4.62 -4.44 14.29
CA GLY A 53 -5.66 -3.93 13.40
C GLY A 53 -5.14 -3.27 12.13
N GLU A 54 -3.85 -3.12 11.98
CA GLU A 54 -3.22 -2.57 10.79
C GLU A 54 -3.09 -3.63 9.70
N THR A 55 -3.10 -3.21 8.45
CA THR A 55 -2.91 -4.10 7.29
C THR A 55 -1.65 -3.71 6.54
N ALA A 56 -0.74 -4.66 6.34
CA ALA A 56 0.43 -4.46 5.51
C ALA A 56 0.05 -4.65 4.05
N VAL A 57 0.42 -3.69 3.20
CA VAL A 57 0.12 -3.71 1.76
C VAL A 57 1.37 -3.41 0.95
N LEU A 58 1.41 -3.92 -0.27
CA LEU A 58 2.49 -3.70 -1.21
C LEU A 58 1.92 -3.09 -2.50
N LYS A 59 2.54 -2.03 -3.02
CA LYS A 59 2.17 -1.49 -4.32
C LYS A 59 2.50 -2.53 -5.40
N LYS A 60 1.51 -2.86 -6.22
CA LYS A 60 1.61 -3.95 -7.20
C LYS A 60 2.59 -3.66 -8.33
N VAL A 61 2.66 -2.40 -8.77
CA VAL A 61 3.50 -1.98 -9.89
C VAL A 61 4.66 -1.15 -9.35
N ILE A 62 5.85 -1.32 -9.91
CA ILE A 62 7.03 -0.54 -9.56
C ILE A 62 6.72 0.95 -9.73
N LEU A 63 7.01 1.73 -8.68
CA LEU A 63 6.72 3.16 -8.65
C LEU A 63 7.60 3.93 -9.64
N GLU A 64 8.91 3.80 -9.49
CA GLU A 64 9.91 4.40 -10.38
C GLU A 64 11.30 3.83 -10.07
N CYS A 65 12.26 4.14 -10.91
CA CYS A 65 13.66 3.82 -10.67
C CYS A 65 14.39 5.06 -10.18
N MET A 66 15.14 4.93 -9.09
CA MET A 66 15.95 6.04 -8.56
C MET A 66 17.19 5.50 -7.85
N GLN A 67 18.18 6.35 -7.70
CA GLN A 67 19.41 6.02 -6.98
C GLN A 67 19.09 5.78 -5.51
N PHE A 68 19.60 4.68 -4.95
CA PHE A 68 19.37 4.32 -3.55
C PHE A 68 19.95 5.36 -2.59
N GLY A 69 21.19 5.75 -2.79
CA GLY A 69 21.90 6.72 -1.94
C GLY A 69 23.40 6.59 -2.07
N GLY A 70 24.13 7.25 -1.17
CA GLY A 70 25.59 7.24 -1.17
C GLY A 70 26.21 5.98 -0.57
N ASN A 71 25.43 5.17 0.14
CA ASN A 71 25.84 3.88 0.70
C ASN A 71 24.64 2.92 0.66
N ASN A 72 24.75 1.75 1.24
CA ASN A 72 23.70 0.75 1.25
C ASN A 72 22.84 0.74 2.53
N ASP A 73 22.91 1.79 3.34
CA ASP A 73 22.12 1.93 4.54
C ASP A 73 20.77 2.58 4.20
N TRP A 74 19.68 1.85 4.44
CA TRP A 74 18.32 2.35 4.24
C TRP A 74 18.07 3.65 5.01
N ARG A 75 18.57 3.75 6.23
CA ARG A 75 18.35 4.90 7.12
C ARG A 75 18.76 6.22 6.47
N ASP A 76 19.88 6.22 5.74
CA ASP A 76 20.45 7.40 5.08
C ASP A 76 20.09 7.47 3.59
N SER A 77 19.26 6.55 3.08
CA SER A 77 19.00 6.46 1.65
C SER A 77 18.13 7.61 1.14
N HIS A 78 18.35 7.98 -0.11
CA HIS A 78 17.52 8.96 -0.82
C HIS A 78 16.11 8.41 -1.05
N ILE A 79 16.00 7.11 -1.30
CA ILE A 79 14.71 6.44 -1.48
C ILE A 79 13.85 6.55 -0.23
N ARG A 80 14.42 6.33 0.94
CA ARG A 80 13.69 6.47 2.21
C ARG A 80 13.13 7.87 2.38
N LYS A 81 13.95 8.89 2.10
CA LYS A 81 13.53 10.29 2.20
C LYS A 81 12.39 10.60 1.25
N GLU A 82 12.50 10.18 0.00
CA GLU A 82 11.47 10.42 -1.02
C GLU A 82 10.17 9.72 -0.68
N LEU A 83 10.22 8.46 -0.29
CA LEU A 83 9.03 7.68 0.05
C LEU A 83 8.32 8.20 1.29
N ASN A 84 9.05 8.78 2.25
CA ASN A 84 8.48 9.30 3.48
C ASN A 84 8.31 10.83 3.48
N SER A 85 8.41 11.47 2.32
CA SER A 85 8.11 12.90 2.13
C SER A 85 7.03 13.09 1.06
N ALA A 86 7.39 13.36 -0.18
CA ALA A 86 6.44 13.65 -1.25
C ALA A 86 5.48 12.48 -1.53
N TYR A 87 6.00 11.27 -1.60
CA TYR A 87 5.17 10.09 -1.83
C TYR A 87 4.21 9.82 -0.67
N LEU A 88 4.69 9.93 0.56
CA LEU A 88 3.86 9.78 1.76
C LEU A 88 2.74 10.83 1.80
N GLU A 89 3.05 12.08 1.48
CA GLU A 89 2.05 13.15 1.43
C GLU A 89 0.93 12.81 0.44
N ALA A 90 1.29 12.27 -0.73
CA ALA A 90 0.31 11.82 -1.72
C ALA A 90 -0.56 10.66 -1.21
N LEU A 91 0.04 9.70 -0.49
CA LEU A 91 -0.70 8.59 0.12
C LEU A 91 -1.64 9.07 1.22
N GLU A 92 -1.19 10.01 2.05
CA GLU A 92 -2.00 10.57 3.13
C GLU A 92 -3.19 11.35 2.58
N GLU A 93 -3.02 12.03 1.45
CA GLU A 93 -4.11 12.70 0.75
C GLU A 93 -5.15 11.70 0.21
N LYS A 94 -4.69 10.54 -0.29
CA LYS A 94 -5.57 9.49 -0.83
C LYS A 94 -6.33 8.72 0.26
N PHE A 95 -5.65 8.38 1.36
CA PHE A 95 -6.18 7.46 2.37
C PHE A 95 -6.48 8.10 3.72
N GLY A 96 -6.02 9.34 3.94
CA GLY A 96 -6.09 10.02 5.23
C GLY A 96 -4.84 9.77 6.05
N GLU A 97 -4.31 10.83 6.65
CA GLU A 97 -3.09 10.76 7.48
C GLU A 97 -3.24 9.76 8.63
N GLU A 98 -4.41 9.74 9.26
CA GLU A 98 -4.72 8.86 10.38
C GLU A 98 -4.78 7.37 10.01
N ASN A 99 -4.84 7.05 8.71
CA ASN A 99 -4.95 5.68 8.22
C ASN A 99 -3.61 5.10 7.75
N ILE A 100 -2.56 5.91 7.70
CA ILE A 100 -1.20 5.49 7.33
C ILE A 100 -0.35 5.39 8.59
N HIS A 101 0.05 4.18 8.95
CA HIS A 101 0.73 3.90 10.21
C HIS A 101 2.20 3.54 10.01
N PRO A 102 3.08 3.98 10.93
CA PRO A 102 4.48 3.57 10.87
C PRO A 102 4.63 2.08 11.20
N HIS A 103 5.62 1.45 10.60
CA HIS A 103 5.99 0.07 10.87
C HIS A 103 7.50 -0.05 11.05
N THR A 104 7.93 -1.13 11.68
CA THR A 104 9.34 -1.41 11.87
C THR A 104 9.92 -2.02 10.59
N VAL A 105 10.98 -1.42 10.07
CA VAL A 105 11.75 -1.94 8.95
C VAL A 105 13.00 -2.61 9.52
N ASP A 106 13.05 -3.92 9.43
CA ASP A 106 14.20 -4.70 9.89
C ASP A 106 15.28 -4.66 8.83
N LEU A 107 16.42 -4.12 9.19
CA LEU A 107 17.57 -3.95 8.29
C LEU A 107 18.54 -5.12 8.38
N LEU A 108 18.11 -6.24 8.95
CA LEU A 108 18.88 -7.46 9.03
C LEU A 108 19.23 -7.96 7.64
N SER A 109 20.50 -8.27 7.41
CA SER A 109 20.94 -8.84 6.14
C SER A 109 20.59 -10.32 6.05
N LEU A 110 20.62 -10.89 4.82
CA LEU A 110 20.29 -12.32 4.60
C LEU A 110 21.19 -13.29 5.35
N ASP A 111 22.42 -12.87 5.66
CA ASP A 111 23.38 -13.69 6.41
C ASP A 111 23.31 -13.46 7.93
N GLY A 112 22.30 -12.75 8.40
CA GLY A 112 22.03 -12.55 9.82
C GLY A 112 22.79 -11.40 10.50
N LEU A 113 23.44 -10.53 9.72
CA LEU A 113 24.12 -9.36 10.25
C LEU A 113 23.10 -8.27 10.57
N ASP A 114 23.21 -7.69 11.75
CA ASP A 114 22.29 -6.65 12.25
C ASP A 114 22.95 -5.26 12.40
N ASP A 115 24.02 -5.02 11.66
CA ASP A 115 24.82 -3.79 11.75
C ASP A 115 24.00 -2.52 11.54
N TYR A 116 22.96 -2.58 10.70
CA TYR A 116 22.11 -1.43 10.39
C TYR A 116 20.90 -1.31 11.34
N GLY A 117 20.61 -2.34 12.14
CA GLY A 117 19.52 -2.32 13.10
C GLY A 117 18.14 -2.28 12.49
N GLU A 118 17.33 -1.37 12.96
CA GLU A 118 15.93 -1.19 12.56
C GLU A 118 15.61 0.28 12.34
N CYS A 119 14.66 0.56 11.46
CA CYS A 119 14.05 1.87 11.29
C CYS A 119 12.55 1.79 11.47
N ARG A 120 11.94 2.92 11.77
CA ARG A 120 10.49 3.02 11.83
C ARG A 120 10.02 4.00 10.75
N ASP A 121 9.25 3.51 9.79
CA ASP A 121 8.82 4.27 8.63
C ASP A 121 7.37 3.99 8.29
N LYS A 122 6.68 4.96 7.73
CA LYS A 122 5.33 4.77 7.17
C LYS A 122 5.37 4.08 5.82
N VAL A 123 6.40 4.38 5.00
CA VAL A 123 6.59 3.80 3.67
C VAL A 123 8.01 3.26 3.57
N SER A 124 8.15 2.06 3.03
CA SER A 124 9.45 1.42 2.82
C SER A 124 9.43 0.57 1.56
N ILE A 125 10.60 0.10 1.15
CA ILE A 125 10.70 -0.92 0.09
C ILE A 125 10.62 -2.30 0.72
N LEU A 126 10.28 -3.29 -0.10
CA LEU A 126 10.17 -4.68 0.35
C LEU A 126 11.57 -5.23 0.67
N THR A 127 11.75 -5.72 1.89
CA THR A 127 13.00 -6.38 2.29
C THR A 127 12.99 -7.84 1.82
N ALA A 128 14.17 -8.46 1.77
CA ALA A 128 14.28 -9.89 1.44
C ALA A 128 13.54 -10.76 2.45
N GLY A 129 13.59 -10.40 3.74
CA GLY A 129 12.86 -11.11 4.80
C GLY A 129 11.35 -11.01 4.61
N GLU A 130 10.86 -9.82 4.26
CA GLU A 130 9.45 -9.61 3.95
C GLU A 130 9.02 -10.38 2.70
N TYR A 131 9.84 -10.40 1.66
CA TYR A 131 9.55 -11.20 0.47
C TYR A 131 9.39 -12.69 0.80
N LYS A 132 10.29 -13.24 1.60
CA LYS A 132 10.19 -14.64 2.05
C LYS A 132 8.91 -14.91 2.83
N LYS A 133 8.55 -13.98 3.70
CA LYS A 133 7.35 -14.07 4.53
C LYS A 133 6.06 -14.02 3.70
N TYR A 134 6.00 -13.12 2.71
CA TYR A 134 4.78 -12.80 1.98
C TYR A 134 4.73 -13.35 0.55
N ARG A 135 5.68 -14.13 0.13
CA ARG A 135 5.77 -14.59 -1.27
C ARG A 135 4.53 -15.30 -1.80
N LYS A 136 3.75 -15.92 -0.92
CA LYS A 136 2.49 -16.58 -1.32
C LYS A 136 1.38 -15.58 -1.61
N ALA A 137 1.43 -14.39 -1.01
CA ALA A 137 0.46 -13.33 -1.24
C ALA A 137 0.84 -12.48 -2.46
N ILE A 138 2.12 -12.42 -2.79
CA ILE A 138 2.63 -11.67 -3.93
C ILE A 138 2.53 -12.55 -5.19
#